data_3bdf5ab63f12670f73e6b139ef844ff7
#
_entry.id   3bdf5ab63f12670f73e6b139ef844ff7
#
_cell.length_a   1.000
_cell.length_b   1.000
_cell.length_c   1.000
_cell.angle_alpha   90.00
_cell.angle_beta   90.00
_cell.angle_gamma   90.00
#
_symmetry.space_group_name_H-M   'P 1'
#
loop_
_entity.id
_entity.type
_entity.pdbx_description
1 polymer ?
#
loop_
_entity_poly.entity_id
_entity_poly.type
_entity_poly.pdbx_seq_one_letter_code
_entity_poly.pdbx_strand_id
1 'polypeptide(L)'
;MGWNLLFFKNAPFKPDLTQNAEWNRGAYLVEGLEHCAACHTAKNLIGGDTSAYLQGSNLSEWYAPEITSNKVTGIGSWTPEQIVQYLKLGSNHVAVASGPMAEAVTNSTQYLTDADLHAIAVYLKSQPGSDRRKPLALPADDPQMKMGANLYEVNCTACHSSDGTGIPHLAASLANNPAIIGPDASS
;
A
#
# COMPACT_ATOMS: atom_id res chain seq x y z
N MET A 1 -6.37 0.42 29.69
CA MET A 1 -7.74 0.99 29.78
C MET A 1 -7.82 2.41 29.20
N GLY A 2 -6.86 3.32 29.40
CA GLY A 2 -6.92 4.71 28.92
C GLY A 2 -7.02 4.87 27.39
N TRP A 3 -6.30 4.05 26.62
CA TRP A 3 -6.34 4.09 25.15
C TRP A 3 -7.74 3.82 24.59
N ASN A 4 -8.42 2.81 25.11
CA ASN A 4 -9.78 2.47 24.68
C ASN A 4 -10.78 3.62 24.93
N LEU A 5 -10.60 4.34 26.03
CA LEU A 5 -11.46 5.48 26.36
C LEU A 5 -11.31 6.64 25.35
N LEU A 6 -10.10 6.81 24.80
CA LEU A 6 -9.78 7.93 23.91
C LEU A 6 -10.05 7.60 22.43
N PHE A 7 -9.80 6.36 22.01
CA PHE A 7 -9.73 6.01 20.59
C PHE A 7 -10.68 4.90 20.16
N PHE A 8 -11.11 4.02 21.06
CA PHE A 8 -12.00 2.92 20.69
C PHE A 8 -13.45 3.40 20.63
N LYS A 9 -14.05 3.29 19.47
CA LYS A 9 -15.48 3.54 19.24
C LYS A 9 -16.20 2.20 19.18
N ASN A 10 -16.91 1.84 20.28
CA ASN A 10 -17.75 0.64 20.29
C ASN A 10 -19.08 0.93 19.57
N ALA A 11 -19.05 0.94 18.24
CA ALA A 11 -20.23 1.15 17.43
C ALA A 11 -20.27 0.17 16.26
N PRO A 12 -21.44 -0.34 15.87
CA PRO A 12 -21.56 -1.16 14.67
C PRO A 12 -21.24 -0.33 13.43
N PHE A 13 -20.73 -1.00 12.39
CA PHE A 13 -20.57 -0.38 11.07
C PHE A 13 -21.92 0.17 10.58
N LYS A 14 -21.89 1.38 10.03
CA LYS A 14 -23.07 2.02 9.45
C LYS A 14 -22.83 2.25 7.96
N PRO A 15 -23.60 1.62 7.07
CA PRO A 15 -23.48 1.86 5.64
C PRO A 15 -23.72 3.34 5.29
N ASP A 16 -22.92 3.84 4.36
CA ASP A 16 -23.17 5.13 3.71
C ASP A 16 -24.25 4.97 2.64
N LEU A 17 -25.42 5.55 2.87
CA LEU A 17 -26.56 5.45 1.97
C LEU A 17 -26.37 6.22 0.65
N THR A 18 -25.33 7.02 0.52
CA THR A 18 -24.97 7.72 -0.73
C THR A 18 -24.10 6.83 -1.64
N GLN A 19 -23.60 5.73 -1.13
CA GLN A 19 -22.74 4.78 -1.84
C GLN A 19 -23.49 3.49 -2.18
N ASN A 20 -22.99 2.76 -3.17
CA ASN A 20 -23.58 1.47 -3.54
C ASN A 20 -23.21 0.34 -2.54
N ALA A 21 -23.86 -0.81 -2.72
CA ALA A 21 -23.68 -1.96 -1.83
C ALA A 21 -22.23 -2.50 -1.84
N GLU A 22 -21.59 -2.50 -3.01
CA GLU A 22 -20.22 -2.97 -3.17
C GLU A 22 -19.21 -2.07 -2.43
N TRP A 23 -19.33 -0.75 -2.57
CA TRP A 23 -18.51 0.19 -1.83
C TRP A 23 -18.68 0.01 -0.31
N ASN A 24 -19.92 -0.11 0.15
CA ASN A 24 -20.23 -0.33 1.57
C ASN A 24 -19.68 -1.69 2.09
N ARG A 25 -19.68 -2.72 1.25
CA ARG A 25 -19.04 -4.00 1.58
C ARG A 25 -17.53 -3.83 1.73
N GLY A 26 -16.89 -3.10 0.81
CA GLY A 26 -15.47 -2.77 0.88
C GLY A 26 -15.11 -1.97 2.12
N ALA A 27 -15.91 -0.93 2.44
CA ALA A 27 -15.75 -0.14 3.66
C ALA A 27 -15.81 -1.02 4.91
N TYR A 28 -16.81 -1.89 5.02
CA TYR A 28 -16.95 -2.82 6.15
C TYR A 28 -15.74 -3.73 6.31
N LEU A 29 -15.21 -4.26 5.21
CA LEU A 29 -14.04 -5.13 5.24
C LEU A 29 -12.78 -4.36 5.64
N VAL A 30 -12.49 -3.22 5.00
CA VAL A 30 -11.29 -2.43 5.22
C VAL A 30 -11.24 -1.81 6.62
N GLU A 31 -12.37 -1.26 7.09
CA GLU A 31 -12.45 -0.59 8.40
C GLU A 31 -12.61 -1.57 9.56
N GLY A 32 -13.22 -2.72 9.30
CA GLY A 32 -13.57 -3.72 10.32
C GLY A 32 -12.70 -4.96 10.28
N LEU A 33 -13.05 -5.94 9.43
CA LEU A 33 -12.47 -7.29 9.50
C LEU A 33 -10.98 -7.31 9.15
N GLU A 34 -10.57 -6.62 8.10
CA GLU A 34 -9.18 -6.57 7.64
C GLU A 34 -8.38 -5.43 8.29
N HIS A 35 -9.06 -4.48 8.98
CA HIS A 35 -8.51 -3.37 9.75
C HIS A 35 -7.23 -2.74 9.13
N CYS A 36 -7.25 -2.49 7.83
CA CYS A 36 -6.08 -2.03 7.05
C CYS A 36 -5.42 -0.76 7.64
N ALA A 37 -6.22 0.13 8.25
CA ALA A 37 -5.76 1.34 8.90
C ALA A 37 -4.81 1.07 10.09
N ALA A 38 -4.85 -0.15 10.69
CA ALA A 38 -3.95 -0.49 11.78
C ALA A 38 -2.48 -0.36 11.39
N CYS A 39 -2.16 -0.76 10.15
CA CYS A 39 -0.81 -0.66 9.58
C CYS A 39 -0.65 0.53 8.63
N HIS A 40 -1.66 0.85 7.82
CA HIS A 40 -1.56 1.84 6.75
C HIS A 40 -1.96 3.27 7.15
N THR A 41 -2.26 3.53 8.42
CA THR A 41 -2.53 4.88 8.95
C THR A 41 -1.52 5.24 10.03
N ALA A 42 -0.85 6.37 9.87
CA ALA A 42 0.13 6.83 10.85
C ALA A 42 -0.51 7.06 12.23
N LYS A 43 0.24 6.73 13.28
CA LYS A 43 -0.19 6.89 14.67
C LYS A 43 0.35 8.21 15.27
N ASN A 44 -0.42 8.82 16.14
CA ASN A 44 0.02 9.93 16.94
C ASN A 44 0.88 9.44 18.13
N LEU A 45 1.41 10.38 18.93
CA LEU A 45 2.32 10.07 20.06
C LEU A 45 1.71 9.17 21.14
N ILE A 46 0.39 9.05 21.21
CA ILE A 46 -0.31 8.20 22.17
C ILE A 46 -1.01 7.01 21.53
N GLY A 47 -0.62 6.68 20.28
CA GLY A 47 -1.02 5.47 19.59
C GLY A 47 -2.40 5.50 18.91
N GLY A 48 -3.04 6.66 18.83
CA GLY A 48 -4.29 6.83 18.08
C GLY A 48 -4.01 7.13 16.59
N ASP A 49 -4.97 6.85 15.72
CA ASP A 49 -4.88 7.16 14.30
C ASP A 49 -4.80 8.69 14.08
N THR A 50 -3.97 9.09 13.14
CA THR A 50 -3.96 10.47 12.63
C THR A 50 -5.06 10.65 11.59
N SER A 51 -5.26 11.91 11.14
CA SER A 51 -6.17 12.22 10.03
C SER A 51 -5.68 11.73 8.66
N ALA A 52 -4.43 11.26 8.57
CA ALA A 52 -3.83 10.73 7.34
C ALA A 52 -4.27 9.27 7.09
N TYR A 53 -5.59 9.04 7.00
CA TYR A 53 -6.20 7.72 6.84
C TYR A 53 -5.70 7.01 5.60
N LEU A 54 -5.13 5.80 5.78
CA LEU A 54 -4.57 4.94 4.74
C LEU A 54 -3.42 5.56 3.92
N GLN A 55 -2.77 6.63 4.42
CA GLN A 55 -1.70 7.34 3.73
C GLN A 55 -0.28 6.84 4.09
N GLY A 56 -0.21 5.66 4.64
CA GLY A 56 1.06 5.01 5.01
C GLY A 56 1.51 5.30 6.43
N SER A 57 2.35 4.41 6.96
CA SER A 57 2.88 4.47 8.32
C SER A 57 4.15 3.66 8.48
N ASN A 58 5.02 4.07 9.40
CA ASN A 58 6.16 3.27 9.84
C ASN A 58 5.70 2.21 10.86
N LEU A 59 6.16 0.98 10.66
CA LEU A 59 5.90 -0.20 11.49
C LEU A 59 7.23 -0.77 11.98
N SER A 60 7.89 -0.09 12.90
CA SER A 60 9.24 -0.46 13.37
C SER A 60 10.24 -0.52 12.22
N GLU A 61 10.61 -1.72 11.76
CA GLU A 61 11.56 -1.95 10.67
C GLU A 61 10.91 -1.98 9.27
N TRP A 62 9.58 -1.81 9.21
CA TRP A 62 8.82 -1.87 7.95
C TRP A 62 8.07 -0.56 7.70
N TYR A 63 7.90 -0.23 6.45
CA TYR A 63 7.02 0.85 6.02
C TYR A 63 5.78 0.28 5.33
N ALA A 64 4.59 0.54 5.88
CA ALA A 64 3.33 0.26 5.22
C ALA A 64 3.01 1.42 4.26
N PRO A 65 3.01 1.21 2.93
CA PRO A 65 2.81 2.29 1.97
C PRO A 65 1.38 2.84 2.02
N GLU A 66 1.19 3.99 1.39
CA GLU A 66 -0.12 4.56 1.12
C GLU A 66 -0.94 3.62 0.23
N ILE A 67 -2.21 3.38 0.59
CA ILE A 67 -3.13 2.52 -0.17
C ILE A 67 -4.40 3.29 -0.61
N THR A 68 -4.27 4.57 -0.88
CA THR A 68 -5.34 5.46 -1.37
C THR A 68 -5.27 5.65 -2.89
N SER A 69 -6.12 6.54 -3.42
CA SER A 69 -6.16 6.90 -4.85
C SER A 69 -4.97 7.74 -5.33
N ASN A 70 -3.97 8.05 -4.51
CA ASN A 70 -2.75 8.71 -4.96
C ASN A 70 -2.07 7.84 -6.04
N LYS A 71 -1.81 8.44 -7.22
CA LYS A 71 -1.26 7.71 -8.37
C LYS A 71 0.26 7.49 -8.29
N VAL A 72 0.93 8.15 -7.36
CA VAL A 72 2.40 8.12 -7.22
C VAL A 72 2.81 7.27 -6.02
N THR A 73 2.32 7.63 -4.84
CA THR A 73 2.71 6.97 -3.58
C THR A 73 1.68 5.96 -3.08
N GLY A 74 0.49 5.91 -3.72
CA GLY A 74 -0.59 4.99 -3.41
C GLY A 74 -0.87 3.99 -4.52
N ILE A 75 -2.05 3.42 -4.49
CA ILE A 75 -2.52 2.42 -5.46
C ILE A 75 -3.42 3.02 -6.55
N GLY A 76 -3.45 4.36 -6.70
CA GLY A 76 -4.32 5.05 -7.65
C GLY A 76 -4.08 4.67 -9.11
N SER A 77 -2.84 4.29 -9.48
CA SER A 77 -2.47 3.80 -10.81
C SER A 77 -2.77 2.31 -11.05
N TRP A 78 -3.06 1.54 -9.99
CA TRP A 78 -3.40 0.12 -10.12
C TRP A 78 -4.84 -0.05 -10.61
N THR A 79 -5.09 -1.11 -11.39
CA THR A 79 -6.47 -1.51 -11.70
C THR A 79 -7.09 -2.26 -10.50
N PRO A 80 -8.43 -2.33 -10.39
CA PRO A 80 -9.07 -3.17 -9.37
C PRO A 80 -8.58 -4.62 -9.39
N GLU A 81 -8.40 -5.20 -10.58
CA GLU A 81 -7.93 -6.58 -10.77
C GLU A 81 -6.50 -6.77 -10.25
N GLN A 82 -5.64 -5.77 -10.39
CA GLN A 82 -4.29 -5.80 -9.83
C GLN A 82 -4.30 -5.77 -8.30
N ILE A 83 -5.22 -5.03 -7.70
CA ILE A 83 -5.42 -5.02 -6.25
C ILE A 83 -5.95 -6.38 -5.78
N VAL A 84 -6.96 -6.93 -6.45
CA VAL A 84 -7.50 -8.26 -6.19
C VAL A 84 -6.39 -9.32 -6.27
N GLN A 85 -5.60 -9.31 -7.35
CA GLN A 85 -4.50 -10.24 -7.54
C GLN A 85 -3.47 -10.14 -6.38
N TYR A 86 -3.08 -8.92 -6.01
CA TYR A 86 -2.14 -8.70 -4.92
C TYR A 86 -2.65 -9.22 -3.58
N LEU A 87 -3.89 -8.92 -3.23
CA LEU A 87 -4.51 -9.37 -1.97
C LEU A 87 -4.77 -10.88 -1.97
N LYS A 88 -5.01 -11.49 -3.13
CA LYS A 88 -5.26 -12.94 -3.27
C LYS A 88 -3.99 -13.77 -3.26
N LEU A 89 -2.97 -13.30 -3.97
CA LEU A 89 -1.77 -14.09 -4.27
C LEU A 89 -0.50 -13.56 -3.58
N GLY A 90 -0.58 -12.40 -2.92
CA GLY A 90 0.58 -11.71 -2.35
C GLY A 90 1.48 -11.06 -3.40
N SER A 91 1.08 -11.06 -4.67
CA SER A 91 1.87 -10.43 -5.74
C SER A 91 1.03 -10.08 -6.96
N ASN A 92 1.48 -9.06 -7.66
CA ASN A 92 1.08 -8.73 -9.02
C ASN A 92 2.32 -8.29 -9.81
N HIS A 93 2.18 -7.76 -11.04
CA HIS A 93 3.33 -7.32 -11.82
C HIS A 93 4.02 -6.05 -11.27
N VAL A 94 3.38 -5.32 -10.34
CA VAL A 94 3.92 -4.07 -9.76
C VAL A 94 4.61 -4.33 -8.44
N ALA A 95 4.05 -5.21 -7.58
CA ALA A 95 4.52 -5.37 -6.21
C ALA A 95 4.41 -6.81 -5.72
N VAL A 96 5.22 -7.13 -4.73
CA VAL A 96 5.18 -8.40 -3.98
C VAL A 96 5.03 -8.06 -2.49
N ALA A 97 4.12 -8.76 -1.82
CA ALA A 97 3.94 -8.64 -0.38
C ALA A 97 5.15 -9.23 0.35
N SER A 98 5.68 -8.49 1.33
CA SER A 98 6.78 -8.91 2.17
C SER A 98 6.50 -8.57 3.63
N GLY A 99 7.25 -9.18 4.56
CA GLY A 99 7.08 -8.94 5.99
C GLY A 99 5.63 -9.05 6.47
N PRO A 100 5.16 -8.10 7.29
CA PRO A 100 3.80 -8.14 7.85
C PRO A 100 2.67 -8.21 6.81
N MET A 101 2.87 -7.62 5.62
CA MET A 101 1.85 -7.71 4.57
C MET A 101 1.76 -9.12 3.97
N ALA A 102 2.87 -9.85 3.85
CA ALA A 102 2.85 -11.24 3.43
C ALA A 102 2.09 -12.13 4.43
N GLU A 103 2.23 -11.86 5.73
CA GLU A 103 1.46 -12.53 6.78
C GLU A 103 -0.04 -12.22 6.67
N ALA A 104 -0.41 -10.95 6.43
CA ALA A 104 -1.81 -10.55 6.23
C ALA A 104 -2.44 -11.27 5.04
N VAL A 105 -1.72 -11.40 3.93
CA VAL A 105 -2.18 -12.17 2.77
C VAL A 105 -2.32 -13.64 3.13
N THR A 106 -1.28 -14.25 3.68
CA THR A 106 -1.24 -15.69 3.96
C THR A 106 -2.29 -16.13 4.99
N ASN A 107 -2.56 -15.28 5.99
CA ASN A 107 -3.44 -15.64 7.09
C ASN A 107 -4.88 -15.12 6.92
N SER A 108 -5.13 -14.17 6.02
CA SER A 108 -6.44 -13.53 5.88
C SER A 108 -6.87 -13.34 4.43
N THR A 109 -6.33 -12.37 3.70
CA THR A 109 -6.94 -11.89 2.46
C THR A 109 -7.03 -12.94 1.36
N GLN A 110 -6.10 -13.90 1.28
CA GLN A 110 -6.16 -14.98 0.29
C GLN A 110 -7.43 -15.85 0.39
N TYR A 111 -8.08 -15.89 1.55
CA TYR A 111 -9.30 -16.69 1.80
C TYR A 111 -10.59 -15.93 1.48
N LEU A 112 -10.51 -14.62 1.25
CA LEU A 112 -11.67 -13.83 0.85
C LEU A 112 -12.18 -14.24 -0.53
N THR A 113 -13.46 -14.03 -0.77
CA THR A 113 -14.03 -14.22 -2.10
C THR A 113 -13.52 -13.14 -3.06
N ASP A 114 -13.49 -13.41 -4.36
CA ASP A 114 -13.09 -12.43 -5.36
C ASP A 114 -14.01 -11.19 -5.34
N ALA A 115 -15.30 -11.38 -5.03
CA ALA A 115 -16.25 -10.28 -4.85
C ALA A 115 -15.89 -9.39 -3.65
N ASP A 116 -15.46 -9.96 -2.53
CA ASP A 116 -15.01 -9.20 -1.37
C ASP A 116 -13.70 -8.46 -1.64
N LEU A 117 -12.75 -9.11 -2.31
CA LEU A 117 -11.50 -8.46 -2.71
C LEU A 117 -11.73 -7.31 -3.70
N HIS A 118 -12.68 -7.47 -4.63
CA HIS A 118 -13.08 -6.41 -5.55
C HIS A 118 -13.75 -5.24 -4.80
N ALA A 119 -14.63 -5.54 -3.85
CA ALA A 119 -15.24 -4.53 -2.98
C ALA A 119 -14.18 -3.74 -2.20
N ILE A 120 -13.16 -4.41 -1.65
CA ILE A 120 -12.00 -3.75 -1.02
C ILE A 120 -11.32 -2.81 -2.02
N ALA A 121 -11.05 -3.27 -3.23
CA ALA A 121 -10.41 -2.45 -4.26
C ALA A 121 -11.24 -1.20 -4.62
N VAL A 122 -12.56 -1.34 -4.77
CA VAL A 122 -13.49 -0.22 -5.02
C VAL A 122 -13.41 0.81 -3.89
N TYR A 123 -13.47 0.35 -2.64
CA TYR A 123 -13.39 1.25 -1.48
C TYR A 123 -12.03 1.95 -1.41
N LEU A 124 -10.92 1.23 -1.49
CA LEU A 124 -9.57 1.82 -1.39
C LEU A 124 -9.31 2.86 -2.48
N LYS A 125 -9.73 2.57 -3.71
CA LYS A 125 -9.60 3.52 -4.84
C LYS A 125 -10.48 4.77 -4.71
N SER A 126 -11.51 4.74 -3.89
CA SER A 126 -12.35 5.90 -3.59
C SER A 126 -11.76 6.79 -2.49
N GLN A 127 -10.78 6.30 -1.73
CA GLN A 127 -10.19 7.08 -0.64
C GLN A 127 -9.33 8.24 -1.20
N PRO A 128 -9.46 9.46 -0.65
CA PRO A 128 -8.71 10.60 -1.11
C PRO A 128 -7.21 10.38 -0.92
N GLY A 129 -6.44 10.58 -2.00
CA GLY A 129 -4.99 10.50 -1.97
C GLY A 129 -4.35 11.61 -1.15
N SER A 130 -3.16 11.36 -0.63
CA SER A 130 -2.32 12.39 -0.03
C SER A 130 -1.83 13.39 -1.09
N ASP A 131 -1.32 14.54 -0.65
CA ASP A 131 -0.66 15.53 -1.51
C ASP A 131 0.79 15.15 -1.87
N ARG A 132 1.23 13.94 -1.52
CA ARG A 132 2.58 13.46 -1.81
C ARG A 132 2.79 13.36 -3.31
N ARG A 133 3.95 13.86 -3.75
CA ARG A 133 4.36 13.87 -5.15
C ARG A 133 5.62 13.04 -5.31
N LYS A 134 5.87 12.61 -6.53
CA LYS A 134 7.14 11.96 -6.87
C LYS A 134 8.29 12.91 -6.52
N PRO A 135 9.33 12.42 -5.82
CA PRO A 135 10.53 13.20 -5.59
C PRO A 135 11.09 13.74 -6.90
N LEU A 136 11.67 14.93 -6.88
CA LEU A 136 12.36 15.47 -8.04
C LEU A 136 13.57 14.58 -8.32
N ALA A 137 13.66 14.11 -9.56
CA ALA A 137 14.84 13.37 -9.99
C ALA A 137 16.06 14.28 -9.97
N LEU A 138 17.18 13.78 -9.46
CA LEU A 138 18.47 14.44 -9.61
C LEU A 138 18.87 14.44 -11.10
N PRO A 139 19.68 15.41 -11.54
CA PRO A 139 20.24 15.41 -12.90
C PRO A 139 21.00 14.11 -13.19
N ALA A 140 20.95 13.61 -14.41
CA ALA A 140 21.60 12.35 -14.77
C ALA A 140 23.14 12.38 -14.61
N ASP A 141 23.73 13.57 -14.64
CA ASP A 141 25.16 13.80 -14.43
C ASP A 141 25.55 14.00 -12.97
N ASP A 142 24.58 14.03 -12.05
CA ASP A 142 24.82 14.09 -10.61
C ASP A 142 25.69 12.88 -10.16
N PRO A 143 26.71 13.10 -9.32
CA PRO A 143 27.56 12.01 -8.81
C PRO A 143 26.81 10.89 -8.11
N GLN A 144 25.74 11.20 -7.37
CA GLN A 144 24.92 10.20 -6.69
C GLN A 144 24.14 9.36 -7.71
N MET A 145 23.59 9.99 -8.77
CA MET A 145 22.89 9.27 -9.84
C MET A 145 23.82 8.33 -10.59
N LYS A 146 25.06 8.76 -10.90
CA LYS A 146 26.07 7.91 -11.55
C LYS A 146 26.47 6.73 -10.67
N MET A 147 26.70 6.98 -9.39
CA MET A 147 27.03 5.92 -8.43
C MET A 147 25.86 4.94 -8.28
N GLY A 148 24.65 5.43 -8.13
CA GLY A 148 23.44 4.61 -8.04
C GLY A 148 23.21 3.77 -9.30
N ALA A 149 23.40 4.35 -10.49
CA ALA A 149 23.29 3.63 -11.75
C ALA A 149 24.30 2.48 -11.86
N ASN A 150 25.57 2.70 -11.47
CA ASN A 150 26.57 1.65 -11.45
C ASN A 150 26.25 0.53 -10.44
N LEU A 151 25.78 0.89 -9.25
CA LEU A 151 25.36 -0.09 -8.24
C LEU A 151 24.16 -0.90 -8.73
N TYR A 152 23.20 -0.25 -9.36
CA TYR A 152 22.01 -0.90 -9.92
C TYR A 152 22.40 -1.87 -11.03
N GLU A 153 23.25 -1.44 -11.96
CA GLU A 153 23.72 -2.26 -13.10
C GLU A 153 24.39 -3.54 -12.61
N VAL A 154 25.24 -3.45 -11.60
CA VAL A 154 26.02 -4.60 -11.12
C VAL A 154 25.20 -5.55 -10.24
N ASN A 155 24.27 -5.02 -9.45
CA ASN A 155 23.61 -5.81 -8.40
C ASN A 155 22.14 -6.13 -8.66
N CYS A 156 21.43 -5.35 -9.47
CA CYS A 156 19.96 -5.39 -9.52
C CYS A 156 19.39 -5.75 -10.89
N THR A 157 20.08 -5.42 -11.98
CA THR A 157 19.55 -5.58 -13.35
C THR A 157 19.25 -7.03 -13.72
N ALA A 158 19.99 -7.99 -13.17
CA ALA A 158 19.77 -9.41 -13.47
C ALA A 158 18.35 -9.90 -13.11
N CYS A 159 17.73 -9.33 -12.06
CA CYS A 159 16.39 -9.66 -11.65
C CYS A 159 15.36 -8.57 -12.01
N HIS A 160 15.77 -7.30 -11.92
CA HIS A 160 14.83 -6.19 -12.05
C HIS A 160 14.85 -5.51 -13.42
N SER A 161 15.60 -6.05 -14.39
CA SER A 161 15.83 -5.46 -15.72
C SER A 161 16.55 -4.10 -15.68
N SER A 162 17.09 -3.66 -16.81
CA SER A 162 17.85 -2.40 -16.87
C SER A 162 17.01 -1.14 -16.65
N ASP A 163 15.70 -1.23 -16.85
CA ASP A 163 14.72 -0.15 -16.68
C ASP A 163 13.90 -0.24 -15.38
N GLY A 164 14.19 -1.22 -14.53
CA GLY A 164 13.48 -1.43 -13.26
C GLY A 164 12.09 -2.03 -13.39
N THR A 165 11.68 -2.52 -14.57
CA THR A 165 10.33 -3.09 -14.76
C THR A 165 10.16 -4.48 -14.18
N GLY A 166 11.27 -5.12 -13.79
CA GLY A 166 11.24 -6.48 -13.25
C GLY A 166 11.05 -7.56 -14.31
N ILE A 167 10.84 -8.78 -13.85
CA ILE A 167 10.57 -9.95 -14.69
C ILE A 167 9.28 -10.59 -14.19
N PRO A 168 8.27 -10.79 -15.04
CA PRO A 168 7.00 -11.40 -14.62
C PRO A 168 7.22 -12.71 -13.89
N HIS A 169 6.55 -12.88 -12.75
CA HIS A 169 6.61 -14.05 -11.86
C HIS A 169 7.97 -14.35 -11.21
N LEU A 170 8.99 -13.52 -11.42
CA LEU A 170 10.32 -13.70 -10.84
C LEU A 170 10.71 -12.54 -9.93
N ALA A 171 10.61 -11.32 -10.43
CA ALA A 171 11.00 -10.13 -9.67
C ALA A 171 10.02 -8.97 -9.93
N ALA A 172 9.50 -8.38 -8.86
CA ALA A 172 8.59 -7.26 -8.95
C ALA A 172 9.24 -6.03 -9.61
N SER A 173 8.42 -5.17 -10.21
CA SER A 173 8.87 -3.87 -10.68
C SER A 173 9.38 -3.02 -9.51
N LEU A 174 10.52 -2.37 -9.68
CA LEU A 174 11.01 -1.29 -8.83
C LEU A 174 10.56 0.06 -9.37
N ALA A 175 10.46 0.18 -10.69
CA ALA A 175 9.98 1.39 -11.35
C ALA A 175 8.52 1.65 -10.98
N ASN A 176 8.25 2.87 -10.46
CA ASN A 176 6.92 3.30 -10.03
C ASN A 176 6.28 2.44 -8.91
N ASN A 177 7.06 1.66 -8.20
CA ASN A 177 6.59 0.92 -7.03
C ASN A 177 6.40 1.89 -5.85
N PRO A 178 5.19 2.03 -5.27
CA PRO A 178 4.93 2.97 -4.17
C PRO A 178 5.82 2.74 -2.95
N ALA A 179 6.22 1.51 -2.66
CA ALA A 179 7.12 1.20 -1.55
C ALA A 179 8.54 1.73 -1.77
N ILE A 180 9.00 1.78 -3.04
CA ILE A 180 10.36 2.26 -3.40
C ILE A 180 10.42 3.78 -3.49
N ILE A 181 9.35 4.41 -4.00
CA ILE A 181 9.29 5.88 -4.16
C ILE A 181 8.66 6.59 -2.96
N GLY A 182 8.45 5.88 -1.87
CA GLY A 182 7.97 6.43 -0.61
C GLY A 182 8.89 7.49 -0.01
N PRO A 183 8.44 8.21 1.01
CA PRO A 183 9.21 9.30 1.61
C PRO A 183 10.39 8.82 2.45
N ASP A 184 10.43 7.55 2.79
CA ASP A 184 11.45 6.93 3.62
C ASP A 184 12.11 5.79 2.85
N ALA A 185 13.43 5.89 2.64
CA ALA A 185 14.23 4.88 1.95
C ALA A 185 14.73 3.77 2.89
N SER A 186 14.33 3.77 4.15
CA SER A 186 14.79 2.82 5.16
C SER A 186 13.99 1.52 5.23
N SER A 187 12.99 1.36 4.37
CA SER A 187 12.11 0.18 4.31
C SER A 187 12.56 -0.87 3.31
#